data_0db7fec728a5aa4d2e99f678cac3fd24
#
_entry.id   0db7fec728a5aa4d2e99f678cac3fd24
#
_cell.length_a   1.000
_cell.length_b   1.000
_cell.length_c   1.000
_cell.angle_alpha   90.00
_cell.angle_beta   90.00
_cell.angle_gamma   90.00
#
_symmetry.space_group_name_H-M   'P 1'
#
loop_
_entity.id
_entity.type
_entity.pdbx_description
1 polymer ?
#
loop_
_entity_poly.entity_id
_entity_poly.type
_entity_poly.pdbx_seq_one_letter_code
_entity_poly.pdbx_strand_id
1 'polypeptide(L)'
;GDPRAQITLEDLLRMRSGLEFEESYTKVKSDITLMFVSGDLAGYAASKPLVESPGTTWHYSTGTANILGRIVSETAGETFSERVSFPRQMLFDPLGMHTAVFEVDGRGNFVGGSLVFASARDYARFGLLYLRDGVWNGTRILPEGWVQRSLTPTPEAPPEYSYGYQIW
;
A
#
# COMPACT_ATOMS: atom_id res chain seq x y z
N GLY A 1 -10.95 -6.26 24.69
CA GLY A 1 -10.53 -6.67 23.35
C GLY A 1 -9.20 -6.02 22.97
N ASP A 2 -8.56 -6.50 21.93
CA ASP A 2 -7.33 -5.90 21.41
C ASP A 2 -7.67 -4.53 20.77
N PRO A 3 -7.08 -3.43 21.21
CA PRO A 3 -7.39 -2.09 20.70
C PRO A 3 -7.01 -1.94 19.20
N ARG A 4 -6.10 -2.76 18.67
CA ARG A 4 -5.75 -2.78 17.24
C ARG A 4 -6.94 -3.16 16.34
N ALA A 5 -7.97 -3.83 16.88
CA ALA A 5 -9.21 -4.13 16.16
C ALA A 5 -10.01 -2.86 15.75
N GLN A 6 -9.65 -1.69 16.27
CA GLN A 6 -10.27 -0.42 15.90
C GLN A 6 -9.59 0.25 14.70
N ILE A 7 -8.42 -0.25 14.26
CA ILE A 7 -7.73 0.29 13.09
C ILE A 7 -8.60 0.03 11.85
N THR A 8 -8.97 1.11 11.16
CA THR A 8 -9.77 1.05 9.95
C THR A 8 -8.88 0.97 8.70
N LEU A 9 -9.47 0.58 7.56
CA LEU A 9 -8.77 0.63 6.27
C LEU A 9 -8.36 2.07 5.91
N GLU A 10 -9.19 3.05 6.26
CA GLU A 10 -8.89 4.49 6.09
C GLU A 10 -7.64 4.89 6.87
N ASP A 11 -7.48 4.41 8.11
CA ASP A 11 -6.31 4.72 8.93
C ASP A 11 -5.02 4.12 8.33
N LEU A 12 -5.09 2.91 7.80
CA LEU A 12 -3.96 2.29 7.10
C LEU A 12 -3.61 3.07 5.81
N LEU A 13 -4.61 3.41 4.98
CA LEU A 13 -4.39 4.16 3.73
C LEU A 13 -3.75 5.53 3.99
N ARG A 14 -4.09 6.17 5.10
CA ARG A 14 -3.59 7.49 5.50
C ARG A 14 -2.37 7.46 6.41
N MET A 15 -1.76 6.30 6.65
CA MET A 15 -0.62 6.18 7.56
C MET A 15 -0.92 6.65 9.00
N ARG A 16 -2.12 6.31 9.52
CA ARG A 16 -2.58 6.68 10.86
C ARG A 16 -2.98 5.46 11.69
N SER A 17 -2.29 4.33 11.49
CA SER A 17 -2.60 3.09 12.19
C SER A 17 -2.38 3.17 13.70
N GLY A 18 -1.47 4.01 14.17
CA GLY A 18 -1.04 4.07 15.57
C GLY A 18 -0.10 2.93 15.99
N LEU A 19 0.27 2.04 15.07
CA LEU A 19 1.23 0.97 15.33
C LEU A 19 2.65 1.54 15.42
N GLU A 20 3.43 1.07 16.39
CA GLU A 20 4.85 1.36 16.48
C GLU A 20 5.59 0.79 15.26
N PHE A 21 6.44 1.61 14.64
CA PHE A 21 7.29 1.14 13.55
C PHE A 21 8.48 2.07 13.35
N GLU A 22 9.70 1.53 13.49
CA GLU A 22 10.92 2.31 13.26
C GLU A 22 11.29 2.31 11.78
N GLU A 23 10.94 3.37 11.05
CA GLU A 23 11.28 3.60 9.65
C GLU A 23 12.72 4.10 9.51
N SER A 24 13.70 3.22 9.72
CA SER A 24 15.13 3.57 9.62
C SER A 24 15.88 2.63 8.68
N TYR A 25 16.49 3.21 7.64
CA TYR A 25 17.28 2.48 6.64
C TYR A 25 18.77 2.40 6.98
N THR A 26 19.20 3.05 8.07
CA THR A 26 20.62 3.09 8.48
C THR A 26 20.92 2.18 9.67
N LYS A 27 19.90 1.73 10.39
CA LYS A 27 20.04 0.85 11.55
C LYS A 27 19.83 -0.61 11.15
N VAL A 28 20.80 -1.47 11.44
CA VAL A 28 20.73 -2.92 11.15
C VAL A 28 19.56 -3.62 11.84
N LYS A 29 19.14 -3.14 13.01
CA LYS A 29 18.03 -3.71 13.79
C LYS A 29 16.76 -2.85 13.76
N SER A 30 16.57 -2.03 12.74
CA SER A 30 15.32 -1.30 12.54
C SER A 30 14.17 -2.25 12.17
N ASP A 31 12.93 -1.78 12.36
CA ASP A 31 11.75 -2.56 11.98
C ASP A 31 11.72 -2.90 10.48
N ILE A 32 12.20 -2.00 9.63
CA ILE A 32 12.38 -2.29 8.20
C ILE A 32 13.21 -3.56 7.99
N THR A 33 14.40 -3.63 8.56
CA THR A 33 15.30 -4.77 8.37
C THR A 33 14.69 -6.05 8.95
N LEU A 34 14.18 -5.98 10.18
CA LEU A 34 13.60 -7.14 10.87
C LEU A 34 12.35 -7.65 10.15
N MET A 35 11.53 -6.78 9.61
CA MET A 35 10.35 -7.11 8.82
C MET A 35 10.75 -7.91 7.56
N PHE A 36 11.71 -7.43 6.77
CA PHE A 36 12.15 -8.15 5.58
C PHE A 36 12.80 -9.50 5.90
N VAL A 37 13.53 -9.60 7.00
CA VAL A 37 14.12 -10.88 7.45
C VAL A 37 13.07 -11.86 7.96
N SER A 38 11.93 -11.39 8.45
CA SER A 38 10.87 -12.26 9.01
C SER A 38 10.21 -13.17 7.97
N GLY A 39 10.19 -12.77 6.71
CA GLY A 39 9.50 -13.48 5.63
C GLY A 39 7.97 -13.36 5.66
N ASP A 40 7.39 -12.72 6.67
CA ASP A 40 5.96 -12.37 6.79
C ASP A 40 5.88 -10.88 7.12
N LEU A 41 5.93 -10.04 6.08
CA LEU A 41 6.06 -8.60 6.25
C LEU A 41 4.86 -8.00 6.96
N ALA A 42 3.67 -8.35 6.53
CA ALA A 42 2.42 -7.87 7.11
C ALA A 42 2.21 -8.41 8.54
N GLY A 43 2.51 -9.69 8.78
CA GLY A 43 2.42 -10.29 10.12
C GLY A 43 3.37 -9.63 11.10
N TYR A 44 4.61 -9.35 10.68
CA TYR A 44 5.56 -8.59 11.50
C TYR A 44 4.99 -7.21 11.88
N ALA A 45 4.54 -6.44 10.89
CA ALA A 45 4.01 -5.09 11.13
C ALA A 45 2.75 -5.10 12.01
N ALA A 46 1.82 -6.02 11.77
CA ALA A 46 0.59 -6.16 12.54
C ALA A 46 0.83 -6.66 13.98
N SER A 47 1.98 -7.30 14.26
CA SER A 47 2.35 -7.74 15.60
C SER A 47 2.86 -6.61 16.51
N LYS A 48 3.16 -5.45 15.95
CA LYS A 48 3.70 -4.31 16.70
C LYS A 48 2.67 -3.76 17.69
N PRO A 49 3.13 -3.20 18.82
CA PRO A 49 2.23 -2.59 19.79
C PRO A 49 1.52 -1.38 19.20
N LEU A 50 0.31 -1.12 19.70
CA LEU A 50 -0.40 0.14 19.45
C LEU A 50 0.13 1.18 20.45
N VAL A 51 0.76 2.23 19.97
CA VAL A 51 1.36 3.31 20.79
C VAL A 51 0.59 4.62 20.69
N GLU A 52 -0.25 4.78 19.66
CA GLU A 52 -1.15 5.90 19.48
C GLU A 52 -2.56 5.41 19.17
N SER A 53 -3.57 6.21 19.44
CA SER A 53 -4.95 5.88 19.04
C SER A 53 -5.06 5.87 17.51
N PRO A 54 -5.71 4.85 16.89
CA PRO A 54 -5.94 4.85 15.46
C PRO A 54 -6.61 6.15 14.98
N GLY A 55 -6.18 6.65 13.84
CA GLY A 55 -6.74 7.85 13.23
C GLY A 55 -6.27 9.19 13.80
N THR A 56 -5.36 9.22 14.78
CA THR A 56 -4.98 10.47 15.48
C THR A 56 -3.63 11.03 15.09
N THR A 57 -2.68 10.18 14.73
CA THR A 57 -1.29 10.58 14.45
C THR A 57 -0.83 10.00 13.12
N TRP A 58 -0.29 10.84 12.27
CA TRP A 58 0.35 10.40 11.03
C TRP A 58 1.77 9.90 11.30
N HIS A 59 2.06 8.69 10.86
CA HIS A 59 3.39 8.09 10.93
C HIS A 59 3.65 7.27 9.68
N TYR A 60 4.56 7.74 8.81
CA TYR A 60 4.96 6.99 7.63
C TYR A 60 5.53 5.63 8.02
N SER A 61 5.00 4.56 7.47
CA SER A 61 5.36 3.20 7.85
C SER A 61 5.28 2.24 6.65
N THR A 62 6.43 1.73 6.23
CA THR A 62 6.50 0.62 5.27
C THR A 62 5.74 -0.61 5.80
N GLY A 63 5.71 -0.81 7.12
CA GLY A 63 4.92 -1.86 7.74
C GLY A 63 3.43 -1.72 7.48
N THR A 64 2.87 -0.51 7.61
CA THR A 64 1.46 -0.22 7.31
C THR A 64 1.13 -0.50 5.85
N ALA A 65 2.01 -0.13 4.92
CA ALA A 65 1.82 -0.43 3.50
C ALA A 65 1.80 -1.96 3.22
N ASN A 66 2.60 -2.74 3.95
CA ASN A 66 2.59 -4.21 3.83
C ASN A 66 1.33 -4.85 4.41
N ILE A 67 0.74 -4.29 5.47
CA ILE A 67 -0.58 -4.71 5.95
C ILE A 67 -1.63 -4.51 4.86
N LEU A 68 -1.64 -3.36 4.17
CA LEU A 68 -2.50 -3.11 3.01
C LEU A 68 -2.23 -4.13 1.89
N GLY A 69 -0.96 -4.40 1.58
CA GLY A 69 -0.58 -5.41 0.58
C GLY A 69 -1.18 -6.78 0.87
N ARG A 70 -1.16 -7.22 2.14
CA ARG A 70 -1.81 -8.46 2.57
C ARG A 70 -3.32 -8.41 2.43
N ILE A 71 -3.99 -7.33 2.84
CA ILE A 71 -5.43 -7.18 2.68
C ILE A 71 -5.83 -7.31 1.20
N VAL A 72 -5.10 -6.65 0.29
CA VAL A 72 -5.33 -6.78 -1.15
C VAL A 72 -5.09 -8.21 -1.62
N SER A 73 -3.99 -8.87 -1.19
CA SER A 73 -3.70 -10.26 -1.53
C SER A 73 -4.82 -11.21 -1.12
N GLU A 74 -5.32 -11.09 0.10
CA GLU A 74 -6.38 -11.95 0.63
C GLU A 74 -7.74 -11.71 -0.05
N THR A 75 -8.00 -10.49 -0.51
CA THR A 75 -9.23 -10.16 -1.26
C THR A 75 -9.13 -10.49 -2.75
N ALA A 76 -7.92 -10.63 -3.30
CA ALA A 76 -7.67 -10.89 -4.72
C ALA A 76 -7.97 -12.33 -5.13
N GLY A 77 -7.94 -13.29 -4.20
CA GLY A 77 -8.23 -14.69 -4.47
C GLY A 77 -7.84 -15.63 -3.35
N GLU A 78 -8.31 -16.87 -3.44
CA GLU A 78 -8.01 -17.91 -2.44
C GLU A 78 -6.65 -18.59 -2.72
N THR A 79 -6.34 -18.80 -4.00
CA THR A 79 -5.10 -19.46 -4.43
C THR A 79 -3.98 -18.45 -4.70
N PHE A 80 -2.73 -18.92 -4.58
CA PHE A 80 -1.57 -18.12 -4.95
C PHE A 80 -1.63 -17.61 -6.41
N SER A 81 -2.06 -18.46 -7.33
CA SER A 81 -2.18 -18.11 -8.76
C SER A 81 -3.19 -16.97 -9.00
N GLU A 82 -4.34 -16.99 -8.32
CA GLU A 82 -5.33 -15.91 -8.39
C GLU A 82 -4.74 -14.60 -7.86
N ARG A 83 -4.10 -14.64 -6.70
CA ARG A 83 -3.48 -13.45 -6.09
C ARG A 83 -2.45 -12.82 -7.00
N VAL A 84 -1.47 -13.58 -7.50
CA VAL A 84 -0.40 -13.02 -8.33
C VAL A 84 -0.86 -12.58 -9.71
N SER A 85 -1.98 -13.10 -10.23
CA SER A 85 -2.57 -12.65 -11.49
C SER A 85 -3.42 -11.38 -11.34
N PHE A 86 -3.94 -11.09 -10.15
CA PHE A 86 -4.87 -9.99 -9.90
C PHE A 86 -4.36 -8.61 -10.32
N PRO A 87 -3.15 -8.13 -9.92
CA PRO A 87 -2.67 -6.83 -10.33
C PRO A 87 -2.49 -6.70 -11.84
N ARG A 88 -2.10 -7.80 -12.50
CA ARG A 88 -1.99 -7.83 -13.95
C ARG A 88 -3.36 -7.70 -14.62
N GLN A 89 -4.32 -8.50 -14.20
CA GLN A 89 -5.66 -8.51 -14.78
C GLN A 89 -6.43 -7.20 -14.53
N MET A 90 -6.31 -6.66 -13.31
CA MET A 90 -7.12 -5.50 -12.89
C MET A 90 -6.50 -4.16 -13.23
N LEU A 91 -5.17 -4.09 -13.38
CA LEU A 91 -4.47 -2.82 -13.56
C LEU A 91 -3.47 -2.84 -14.72
N PHE A 92 -2.50 -3.77 -14.73
CA PHE A 92 -1.37 -3.66 -15.64
C PHE A 92 -1.77 -3.91 -17.09
N ASP A 93 -2.51 -4.98 -17.38
CA ASP A 93 -2.94 -5.30 -18.75
C ASP A 93 -3.95 -4.27 -19.30
N PRO A 94 -4.99 -3.85 -18.54
CA PRO A 94 -5.88 -2.79 -18.99
C PRO A 94 -5.16 -1.48 -19.35
N LEU A 95 -4.09 -1.12 -18.62
CA LEU A 95 -3.29 0.07 -18.89
C LEU A 95 -2.19 -0.13 -19.94
N GLY A 96 -1.93 -1.37 -20.37
CA GLY A 96 -0.81 -1.71 -21.24
C GLY A 96 0.55 -1.59 -20.56
N MET A 97 0.62 -1.78 -19.23
CA MET A 97 1.87 -1.77 -18.44
C MET A 97 2.59 -3.12 -18.54
N HIS A 98 3.10 -3.42 -19.72
CA HIS A 98 3.65 -4.76 -20.05
C HIS A 98 4.94 -5.10 -19.34
N THR A 99 5.70 -4.12 -18.88
CA THR A 99 6.97 -4.33 -18.15
C THR A 99 6.79 -4.38 -16.63
N ALA A 100 5.58 -4.14 -16.13
CA ALA A 100 5.33 -4.12 -14.69
C ALA A 100 5.48 -5.53 -14.09
N VAL A 101 6.31 -5.60 -13.04
CA VAL A 101 6.46 -6.78 -12.17
C VAL A 101 6.43 -6.32 -10.71
N PHE A 102 6.02 -7.21 -9.83
CA PHE A 102 5.99 -6.96 -8.39
C PHE A 102 6.44 -8.21 -7.63
N GLU A 103 6.88 -8.01 -6.40
CA GLU A 103 7.33 -9.08 -5.53
C GLU A 103 6.26 -9.46 -4.51
N VAL A 104 6.38 -10.69 -4.02
CA VAL A 104 5.60 -11.20 -2.89
C VAL A 104 6.53 -11.60 -1.75
N ASP A 105 6.02 -11.58 -0.52
CA ASP A 105 6.76 -12.03 0.65
C ASP A 105 6.79 -13.57 0.77
N GLY A 106 7.44 -14.10 1.81
CA GLY A 106 7.54 -15.54 2.05
C GLY A 106 6.20 -16.24 2.34
N ARG A 107 5.12 -15.48 2.54
CA ARG A 107 3.74 -15.97 2.67
C ARG A 107 2.93 -15.84 1.38
N GLY A 108 3.51 -15.24 0.33
CA GLY A 108 2.84 -15.00 -0.94
C GLY A 108 1.92 -13.78 -0.94
N ASN A 109 2.07 -12.87 0.03
CA ASN A 109 1.36 -11.59 0.04
C ASN A 109 2.15 -10.54 -0.73
N PHE A 110 1.45 -9.55 -1.29
CA PHE A 110 2.11 -8.44 -2.00
C PHE A 110 3.01 -7.64 -1.06
N VAL A 111 4.21 -7.31 -1.53
CA VAL A 111 5.08 -6.35 -0.85
C VAL A 111 4.54 -4.95 -1.12
N GLY A 112 3.64 -4.47 -0.25
CA GLY A 112 2.89 -3.23 -0.45
C GLY A 112 3.73 -1.95 -0.31
N GLY A 113 4.87 -2.03 0.37
CA GLY A 113 5.73 -0.86 0.63
C GLY A 113 6.80 -0.60 -0.43
N SER A 114 7.05 -1.54 -1.35
CA SER A 114 8.15 -1.45 -2.33
C SER A 114 8.09 -2.58 -3.37
N LEU A 115 9.15 -2.71 -4.18
CA LEU A 115 9.42 -3.83 -5.08
C LEU A 115 8.39 -4.00 -6.22
N VAL A 116 7.80 -2.90 -6.67
CA VAL A 116 7.15 -2.82 -7.98
C VAL A 116 8.13 -2.21 -8.97
N PHE A 117 8.44 -2.94 -10.02
CA PHE A 117 9.36 -2.52 -11.06
C PHE A 117 8.60 -2.36 -12.37
N ALA A 118 8.82 -1.24 -13.05
CA ALA A 118 8.20 -0.97 -14.34
C ALA A 118 9.04 0.05 -15.11
N SER A 119 8.87 0.09 -16.44
CA SER A 119 9.47 1.14 -17.24
C SER A 119 8.88 2.52 -16.88
N ALA A 120 9.65 3.58 -17.11
CA ALA A 120 9.16 4.96 -16.93
C ALA A 120 7.86 5.21 -17.74
N ARG A 121 7.72 4.57 -18.90
CA ARG A 121 6.51 4.67 -19.74
C ARG A 121 5.31 4.00 -19.08
N ASP A 122 5.50 2.89 -18.38
CA ASP A 122 4.41 2.22 -17.67
C ASP A 122 4.00 3.03 -16.43
N TYR A 123 4.94 3.59 -15.69
CA TYR A 123 4.60 4.55 -14.61
C TYR A 123 3.87 5.79 -15.16
N ALA A 124 4.24 6.29 -16.33
CA ALA A 124 3.50 7.39 -16.96
C ALA A 124 2.06 7.01 -17.32
N ARG A 125 1.78 5.75 -17.72
CA ARG A 125 0.41 5.26 -17.93
C ARG A 125 -0.40 5.26 -16.64
N PHE A 126 0.21 4.82 -15.54
CA PHE A 126 -0.42 4.89 -14.22
C PHE A 126 -0.72 6.36 -13.82
N GLY A 127 0.22 7.27 -14.00
CA GLY A 127 -0.01 8.70 -13.75
C GLY A 127 -1.12 9.28 -14.64
N LEU A 128 -1.19 8.88 -15.92
CA LEU A 128 -2.27 9.29 -16.82
C LEU A 128 -3.65 8.74 -16.40
N LEU A 129 -3.72 7.56 -15.80
CA LEU A 129 -4.97 7.03 -15.23
C LEU A 129 -5.50 7.98 -14.16
N TYR A 130 -4.65 8.45 -13.25
CA TYR A 130 -5.01 9.44 -12.23
C TYR A 130 -5.42 10.77 -12.85
N LEU A 131 -4.65 11.28 -13.80
CA LEU A 131 -4.95 12.54 -14.50
C LEU A 131 -6.30 12.50 -15.24
N ARG A 132 -6.76 11.32 -15.64
CA ARG A 132 -8.04 11.08 -16.34
C ARG A 132 -9.14 10.59 -15.40
N ASP A 133 -9.05 10.87 -14.13
CA ASP A 133 -10.03 10.46 -13.11
C ASP A 133 -10.39 8.98 -13.18
N GLY A 134 -9.38 8.12 -13.31
CA GLY A 134 -9.59 6.68 -13.33
C GLY A 134 -10.17 6.10 -14.62
N VAL A 135 -10.24 6.87 -15.71
CA VAL A 135 -10.73 6.42 -17.01
C VAL A 135 -9.57 6.16 -17.98
N TRP A 136 -9.55 4.99 -18.59
CA TRP A 136 -8.54 4.59 -19.58
C TRP A 136 -9.20 4.08 -20.85
N ASN A 137 -8.89 4.70 -22.01
CA ASN A 137 -9.45 4.35 -23.32
C ASN A 137 -10.99 4.21 -23.32
N GLY A 138 -11.68 5.10 -22.60
CA GLY A 138 -13.14 5.08 -22.47
C GLY A 138 -13.69 4.09 -21.43
N THR A 139 -12.85 3.30 -20.79
CA THR A 139 -13.25 2.36 -19.74
C THR A 139 -12.86 2.91 -18.37
N ARG A 140 -13.80 2.87 -17.41
CA ARG A 140 -13.51 3.24 -16.02
C ARG A 140 -12.78 2.08 -15.31
N ILE A 141 -11.55 2.35 -14.90
CA ILE A 141 -10.70 1.40 -14.16
C ILE A 141 -10.80 1.66 -12.65
N LEU A 142 -10.74 2.93 -12.21
CA LEU A 142 -10.91 3.30 -10.81
C LEU A 142 -12.34 3.80 -10.55
N PRO A 143 -12.92 3.52 -9.37
CA PRO A 143 -14.24 4.00 -9.01
C PRO A 143 -14.34 5.53 -9.12
N GLU A 144 -15.53 6.04 -9.42
CA GLU A 144 -15.80 7.48 -9.41
C GLU A 144 -15.49 8.09 -8.04
N GLY A 145 -14.84 9.25 -8.02
CA GLY A 145 -14.41 9.94 -6.81
C GLY A 145 -13.19 9.32 -6.12
N TRP A 146 -12.69 8.16 -6.59
CA TRP A 146 -11.50 7.54 -5.99
C TRP A 146 -10.27 8.44 -6.09
N VAL A 147 -10.00 9.01 -7.25
CA VAL A 147 -8.83 9.87 -7.48
C VAL A 147 -8.89 11.08 -6.54
N GLN A 148 -10.03 11.75 -6.47
CA GLN A 148 -10.20 12.89 -5.55
C GLN A 148 -9.94 12.48 -4.09
N ARG A 149 -10.56 11.38 -3.64
CA ARG A 149 -10.39 10.89 -2.27
C ARG A 149 -8.95 10.50 -1.96
N SER A 150 -8.29 9.79 -2.87
CA SER A 150 -6.92 9.31 -2.69
C SER A 150 -5.87 10.42 -2.71
N LEU A 151 -6.14 11.52 -3.41
CA LEU A 151 -5.28 12.71 -3.48
C LEU A 151 -5.60 13.76 -2.40
N THR A 152 -6.71 13.60 -1.65
CA THR A 152 -7.03 14.52 -0.55
C THR A 152 -6.01 14.38 0.57
N PRO A 153 -5.28 15.45 0.93
CA PRO A 153 -4.25 15.38 1.95
C PRO A 153 -4.77 14.90 3.30
N THR A 154 -3.99 14.11 3.98
CA THR A 154 -4.23 13.68 5.37
C THR A 154 -3.95 14.86 6.29
N PRO A 155 -4.91 15.32 7.11
CA PRO A 155 -4.74 16.52 7.92
C PRO A 155 -3.58 16.44 8.93
N GLU A 156 -3.29 15.25 9.42
CA GLU A 156 -2.24 15.00 10.41
C GLU A 156 -0.84 14.82 9.78
N ALA A 157 -0.75 14.71 8.44
CA ALA A 157 0.52 14.64 7.74
C ALA A 157 1.19 16.03 7.66
N PRO A 158 2.53 16.09 7.67
CA PRO A 158 3.22 17.35 7.41
C PRO A 158 2.77 17.95 6.07
N PRO A 159 2.41 19.24 6.03
CA PRO A 159 1.83 19.87 4.83
C PRO A 159 2.69 19.75 3.57
N GLU A 160 4.00 19.71 3.72
CA GLU A 160 4.97 19.58 2.64
C GLU A 160 4.88 18.25 1.89
N TYR A 161 4.32 17.21 2.50
CA TYR A 161 4.14 15.91 1.84
C TYR A 161 2.85 15.82 1.04
N SER A 162 1.82 16.61 1.37
CA SER A 162 0.49 16.49 0.76
C SER A 162 -0.02 15.03 0.70
N TYR A 163 0.27 14.24 1.74
CA TYR A 163 0.07 12.80 1.77
C TYR A 163 -1.40 12.41 1.73
N GLY A 164 -1.81 11.68 0.70
CA GLY A 164 -3.15 11.10 0.56
C GLY A 164 -3.22 9.61 0.91
N TYR A 165 -3.87 8.81 0.05
CA TYR A 165 -3.93 7.34 0.18
C TYR A 165 -2.70 6.71 -0.46
N GLN A 166 -1.61 6.57 0.26
CA GLN A 166 -0.33 6.01 -0.23
C GLN A 166 0.23 6.77 -1.46
N ILE A 167 -0.18 8.04 -1.64
CA ILE A 167 0.25 8.92 -2.73
C ILE A 167 0.68 10.27 -2.13
N TRP A 168 1.82 10.78 -2.62
CA TRP A 168 2.45 12.02 -2.18
C TRP A 168 3.39 12.57 -3.26
#